data_2f95682a5f95c7a1e0605ede907f398f
#
_entry.id   2f95682a5f95c7a1e0605ede907f398f
#
_cell.length_a   1.000
_cell.length_b   1.000
_cell.length_c   1.000
_cell.angle_alpha   90.00
_cell.angle_beta   90.00
_cell.angle_gamma   90.00
#
_symmetry.space_group_name_H-M   'P 1'
#
loop_
_entity.id
_entity.type
_entity.pdbx_description
1 polymer ?
#
loop_
_entity_poly.entity_id
_entity_poly.type
_entity_poly.pdbx_seq_one_letter_code
_entity_poly.pdbx_strand_id
1 'polypeptide(L)'
;MSDQQLAYEPKKERYFATERPEMLDFVPRSAARIVEFGCGAGVFAQCIKERQDAYVVGVELMEEPARLAGERLDKVFRRDVEQGLQFLAGETFDCAVFLDVLEHLRAPWDVLEELKAYLAPGAVVVASIPNLRHYEVMKSLLLRRRFEYQDEGVMDRTHLRFFTRDDIVRLFEANGFAVQRIDGLKGHFPWKFALLNKLLGGALTDMRYLQFGVVATLAPGARG
;
A
#
# COMPACT_ATOMS: atom_id res chain seq x y z
N MET A 1 -23.07 7.85 0.08
CA MET A 1 -21.94 6.97 -0.31
C MET A 1 -21.02 7.78 -1.21
N SER A 2 -19.71 7.72 -0.99
CA SER A 2 -18.74 8.35 -1.88
C SER A 2 -18.59 7.54 -3.18
N ASP A 3 -18.08 8.19 -4.26
CA ASP A 3 -17.81 7.50 -5.53
C ASP A 3 -16.87 6.29 -5.33
N GLN A 4 -15.95 6.39 -4.37
CA GLN A 4 -15.06 5.28 -3.99
C GLN A 4 -15.85 4.11 -3.36
N GLN A 5 -16.79 4.36 -2.47
CA GLN A 5 -17.63 3.30 -1.88
C GLN A 5 -18.39 2.53 -2.95
N LEU A 6 -18.99 3.24 -3.93
CA LEU A 6 -19.69 2.61 -5.06
C LEU A 6 -18.77 1.75 -5.92
N ALA A 7 -17.51 2.12 -6.10
CA ALA A 7 -16.54 1.36 -6.87
C ALA A 7 -16.12 0.05 -6.18
N TYR A 8 -16.17 -0.02 -4.83
CA TYR A 8 -15.81 -1.21 -4.05
C TYR A 8 -16.97 -2.18 -3.78
N GLU A 9 -18.24 -1.73 -3.89
CA GLU A 9 -19.39 -2.62 -3.65
C GLU A 9 -19.37 -3.96 -4.40
N PRO A 10 -18.92 -4.03 -5.68
CA PRO A 10 -18.86 -5.30 -6.39
C PRO A 10 -17.67 -6.20 -5.99
N LYS A 11 -16.74 -5.73 -5.14
CA LYS A 11 -15.59 -6.54 -4.69
C LYS A 11 -16.08 -7.66 -3.76
N LYS A 12 -15.56 -8.88 -3.99
CA LYS A 12 -15.89 -10.06 -3.18
C LYS A 12 -15.29 -9.96 -1.78
N GLU A 13 -15.94 -10.58 -0.79
CA GLU A 13 -15.45 -10.67 0.60
C GLU A 13 -13.97 -11.08 0.70
N ARG A 14 -13.51 -12.00 -0.17
CA ARG A 14 -12.11 -12.43 -0.25
C ARG A 14 -11.12 -11.29 -0.52
N TYR A 15 -11.55 -10.21 -1.18
CA TYR A 15 -10.71 -9.04 -1.44
C TYR A 15 -10.28 -8.35 -0.13
N PHE A 16 -11.18 -8.30 0.86
CA PHE A 16 -10.98 -7.65 2.15
C PHE A 16 -10.35 -8.56 3.22
N ALA A 17 -10.09 -9.84 2.92
CA ALA A 17 -9.63 -10.84 3.88
C ALA A 17 -8.33 -11.52 3.43
N THR A 18 -7.30 -10.73 3.14
CA THR A 18 -6.01 -11.23 2.63
C THR A 18 -4.92 -11.12 3.70
N GLU A 19 -4.25 -12.23 4.00
CA GLU A 19 -3.19 -12.29 5.03
C GLU A 19 -1.91 -11.55 4.65
N ARG A 20 -1.54 -11.47 3.36
CA ARG A 20 -0.35 -10.80 2.84
C ARG A 20 0.95 -11.18 3.60
N PRO A 21 1.27 -12.48 3.76
CA PRO A 21 2.41 -12.93 4.57
C PRO A 21 3.75 -12.35 4.06
N GLU A 22 3.86 -12.07 2.75
CA GLU A 22 5.03 -11.45 2.15
C GLU A 22 5.30 -10.03 2.65
N MET A 23 4.29 -9.36 3.21
CA MET A 23 4.41 -8.00 3.75
C MET A 23 4.72 -7.96 5.25
N LEU A 24 4.55 -9.06 5.97
CA LEU A 24 4.84 -9.10 7.42
C LEU A 24 6.30 -8.76 7.72
N ASP A 25 7.26 -9.17 6.86
CA ASP A 25 8.69 -8.89 7.05
C ASP A 25 9.07 -7.42 6.77
N PHE A 26 8.16 -6.63 6.23
CA PHE A 26 8.35 -5.19 6.05
C PHE A 26 7.96 -4.41 7.32
N VAL A 27 7.07 -4.94 8.15
CA VAL A 27 6.67 -4.30 9.41
C VAL A 27 7.73 -4.57 10.47
N PRO A 28 8.35 -3.53 11.08
CA PRO A 28 9.36 -3.72 12.12
C PRO A 28 8.80 -4.49 13.31
N ARG A 29 9.55 -5.49 13.81
CA ARG A 29 9.16 -6.25 15.00
C ARG A 29 9.15 -5.42 16.28
N SER A 30 9.83 -4.28 16.27
CA SER A 30 9.84 -3.30 17.37
C SER A 30 8.64 -2.36 17.35
N ALA A 31 7.83 -2.35 16.28
CA ALA A 31 6.66 -1.50 16.19
C ALA A 31 5.60 -1.95 17.21
N ALA A 32 5.24 -1.04 18.12
CA ALA A 32 4.29 -1.30 19.22
C ALA A 32 2.95 -0.56 19.02
N ARG A 33 2.92 0.52 18.25
CA ARG A 33 1.71 1.28 17.93
C ARG A 33 1.58 1.44 16.43
N ILE A 34 0.67 0.70 15.85
CA ILE A 34 0.54 0.55 14.40
C ILE A 34 -0.81 1.06 13.93
N VAL A 35 -0.86 1.80 12.83
CA VAL A 35 -2.09 2.10 12.11
C VAL A 35 -2.06 1.44 10.73
N GLU A 36 -3.11 0.70 10.37
CA GLU A 36 -3.31 0.15 9.03
C GLU A 36 -4.45 0.87 8.33
N PHE A 37 -4.13 1.54 7.23
CA PHE A 37 -5.09 2.18 6.34
C PHE A 37 -5.57 1.19 5.27
N GLY A 38 -6.89 1.15 5.03
CA GLY A 38 -7.49 0.13 4.19
C GLY A 38 -7.36 -1.27 4.80
N CYS A 39 -7.61 -1.40 6.10
CA CYS A 39 -7.36 -2.65 6.82
C CYS A 39 -8.31 -3.80 6.43
N GLY A 40 -9.31 -3.54 5.58
CA GLY A 40 -10.30 -4.54 5.21
C GLY A 40 -10.96 -5.17 6.44
N ALA A 41 -11.01 -6.50 6.49
CA ALA A 41 -11.50 -7.25 7.64
C ALA A 41 -10.47 -7.39 8.79
N GLY A 42 -9.32 -6.69 8.73
CA GLY A 42 -8.30 -6.69 9.78
C GLY A 42 -7.41 -7.94 9.84
N VAL A 43 -7.38 -8.74 8.77
CA VAL A 43 -6.66 -10.03 8.76
C VAL A 43 -5.14 -9.83 8.82
N PHE A 44 -4.58 -8.91 8.03
CA PHE A 44 -3.15 -8.62 8.07
C PHE A 44 -2.73 -8.03 9.41
N ALA A 45 -3.49 -7.07 9.96
CA ALA A 45 -3.26 -6.50 11.28
C ALA A 45 -3.34 -7.56 12.38
N GLN A 46 -4.24 -8.53 12.28
CA GLN A 46 -4.30 -9.67 13.18
C GLN A 46 -3.00 -10.50 13.12
N CYS A 47 -2.47 -10.78 11.91
CA CYS A 47 -1.18 -11.47 11.77
C CYS A 47 -0.02 -10.69 12.42
N ILE A 48 -0.06 -9.36 12.40
CA ILE A 48 0.92 -8.54 13.12
C ILE A 48 0.79 -8.76 14.63
N LYS A 49 -0.44 -8.71 15.20
CA LYS A 49 -0.69 -8.93 16.64
C LYS A 49 -0.29 -10.33 17.09
N GLU A 50 -0.47 -11.35 16.26
CA GLU A 50 -0.02 -12.72 16.54
C GLU A 50 1.51 -12.85 16.55
N ARG A 51 2.20 -12.02 15.76
CA ARG A 51 3.66 -12.04 15.63
C ARG A 51 4.37 -11.25 16.73
N GLN A 52 3.75 -10.17 17.22
CA GLN A 52 4.35 -9.22 18.16
C GLN A 52 3.31 -8.55 19.04
N ASP A 53 3.70 -8.13 20.25
CA ASP A 53 2.85 -7.34 21.13
C ASP A 53 2.71 -5.92 20.55
N ALA A 54 1.56 -5.62 19.95
CA ALA A 54 1.29 -4.35 19.30
C ALA A 54 -0.17 -3.91 19.49
N TYR A 55 -0.35 -2.63 19.78
CA TYR A 55 -1.63 -1.95 19.69
C TYR A 55 -1.86 -1.56 18.23
N VAL A 56 -2.91 -2.10 17.61
CA VAL A 56 -3.18 -1.90 16.20
C VAL A 56 -4.53 -1.22 15.98
N VAL A 57 -4.46 -0.08 15.27
CA VAL A 57 -5.62 0.70 14.82
C VAL A 57 -5.87 0.42 13.35
N GLY A 58 -7.09 0.06 12.98
CA GLY A 58 -7.53 -0.08 11.60
C GLY A 58 -8.30 1.16 11.12
N VAL A 59 -8.11 1.53 9.86
CA VAL A 59 -8.93 2.53 9.17
C VAL A 59 -9.49 1.88 7.93
N GLU A 60 -10.82 1.86 7.78
CA GLU A 60 -11.51 1.20 6.67
C GLU A 60 -12.69 2.06 6.19
N LEU A 61 -12.89 2.10 4.87
CA LEU A 61 -13.96 2.88 4.24
C LEU A 61 -15.31 2.14 4.28
N MET A 62 -15.26 0.82 4.05
CA MET A 62 -16.45 -0.02 3.89
C MET A 62 -16.98 -0.50 5.24
N GLU A 63 -18.30 -0.50 5.39
CA GLU A 63 -18.97 -0.78 6.67
C GLU A 63 -18.73 -2.20 7.18
N GLU A 64 -19.02 -3.19 6.34
CA GLU A 64 -18.93 -4.59 6.75
C GLU A 64 -17.47 -5.05 7.01
N PRO A 65 -16.48 -4.73 6.16
CA PRO A 65 -15.08 -4.97 6.50
C PRO A 65 -14.64 -4.28 7.80
N ALA A 66 -15.02 -3.01 8.02
CA ALA A 66 -14.68 -2.30 9.25
C ALA A 66 -15.29 -2.96 10.50
N ARG A 67 -16.53 -3.46 10.41
CA ARG A 67 -17.17 -4.21 11.49
C ARG A 67 -16.40 -5.49 11.81
N LEU A 68 -16.01 -6.26 10.81
CA LEU A 68 -15.23 -7.49 10.98
C LEU A 68 -13.82 -7.21 11.55
N ALA A 69 -13.19 -6.11 11.11
CA ALA A 69 -11.90 -5.68 11.67
C ALA A 69 -12.02 -5.34 13.17
N GLY A 70 -13.16 -4.79 13.62
CA GLY A 70 -13.42 -4.48 15.02
C GLY A 70 -13.44 -5.72 15.96
N GLU A 71 -13.58 -6.92 15.40
CA GLU A 71 -13.51 -8.18 16.17
C GLU A 71 -12.05 -8.64 16.41
N ARG A 72 -11.07 -8.05 15.69
CA ARG A 72 -9.65 -8.46 15.66
C ARG A 72 -8.70 -7.41 16.20
N LEU A 73 -9.01 -6.15 15.95
CA LEU A 73 -8.13 -5.02 16.22
C LEU A 73 -8.50 -4.29 17.51
N ASP A 74 -7.56 -3.54 18.06
CA ASP A 74 -7.78 -2.80 19.31
C ASP A 74 -8.72 -1.61 19.11
N LYS A 75 -8.70 -1.03 17.89
CA LYS A 75 -9.58 0.07 17.52
C LYS A 75 -9.77 0.11 16.00
N VAL A 76 -10.96 0.45 15.54
CA VAL A 76 -11.24 0.62 14.11
C VAL A 76 -12.00 1.93 13.90
N PHE A 77 -11.56 2.68 12.90
CA PHE A 77 -12.25 3.87 12.40
C PHE A 77 -12.83 3.58 11.02
N ARG A 78 -14.16 3.69 10.88
CA ARG A 78 -14.78 3.72 9.57
C ARG A 78 -14.71 5.12 9.01
N ARG A 79 -13.71 5.42 8.19
CA ARG A 79 -13.45 6.75 7.64
C ARG A 79 -12.87 6.66 6.23
N ASP A 80 -13.16 7.70 5.45
CA ASP A 80 -12.47 8.01 4.20
C ASP A 80 -11.23 8.85 4.54
N VAL A 81 -10.06 8.31 4.26
CA VAL A 81 -8.77 8.95 4.58
C VAL A 81 -8.53 10.24 3.78
N GLU A 82 -9.19 10.40 2.64
CA GLU A 82 -9.10 11.63 1.83
C GLU A 82 -9.97 12.79 2.38
N GLN A 83 -10.77 12.54 3.42
CA GLN A 83 -11.50 13.58 4.14
C GLN A 83 -10.73 14.12 5.36
N GLY A 84 -9.47 13.72 5.50
CA GLY A 84 -8.58 14.14 6.57
C GLY A 84 -8.43 13.10 7.67
N LEU A 85 -7.33 13.20 8.41
CA LEU A 85 -6.93 12.24 9.45
C LEU A 85 -7.21 12.73 10.88
N GLN A 86 -7.99 13.81 11.07
CA GLN A 86 -8.26 14.42 12.39
C GLN A 86 -8.93 13.44 13.36
N PHE A 87 -9.57 12.39 12.87
CA PHE A 87 -10.14 11.32 13.70
C PHE A 87 -9.07 10.52 14.48
N LEU A 88 -7.77 10.64 14.09
CA LEU A 88 -6.63 10.08 14.82
C LEU A 88 -6.12 11.00 15.96
N ALA A 89 -6.82 12.11 16.25
CA ALA A 89 -6.39 13.03 17.30
C ALA A 89 -6.20 12.31 18.64
N GLY A 90 -5.04 12.55 19.28
CA GLY A 90 -4.64 11.87 20.52
C GLY A 90 -3.92 10.54 20.32
N GLU A 91 -3.85 10.02 19.11
CA GLU A 91 -3.04 8.84 18.76
C GLU A 91 -1.64 9.28 18.26
N THR A 92 -0.67 8.40 18.47
CA THR A 92 0.68 8.52 17.88
C THR A 92 1.16 7.12 17.54
N PHE A 93 1.68 6.94 16.33
CA PHE A 93 2.09 5.65 15.80
C PHE A 93 3.59 5.61 15.48
N ASP A 94 4.20 4.46 15.70
CA ASP A 94 5.58 4.16 15.29
C ASP A 94 5.64 3.43 13.94
N CYS A 95 4.50 2.91 13.46
CA CYS A 95 4.38 2.33 12.13
C CYS A 95 3.01 2.64 11.52
N ALA A 96 3.00 3.06 10.24
CA ALA A 96 1.79 3.17 9.43
C ALA A 96 1.88 2.20 8.24
N VAL A 97 0.78 1.53 7.92
CA VAL A 97 0.72 0.48 6.89
C VAL A 97 -0.32 0.84 5.84
N PHE A 98 0.06 0.72 4.55
CA PHE A 98 -0.78 0.93 3.36
C PHE A 98 -0.59 -0.24 2.39
N LEU A 99 -1.44 -1.25 2.44
CA LEU A 99 -1.37 -2.38 1.52
C LEU A 99 -2.39 -2.24 0.40
N ASP A 100 -1.90 -1.90 -0.79
CA ASP A 100 -2.73 -1.64 -1.98
C ASP A 100 -3.80 -0.57 -1.71
N VAL A 101 -3.38 0.60 -1.20
CA VAL A 101 -4.26 1.73 -0.85
C VAL A 101 -3.89 2.99 -1.60
N LEU A 102 -2.60 3.33 -1.67
CA LEU A 102 -2.15 4.63 -2.20
C LEU A 102 -2.51 4.85 -3.66
N GLU A 103 -2.60 3.78 -4.46
CA GLU A 103 -3.04 3.81 -5.86
C GLU A 103 -4.52 4.13 -6.05
N HIS A 104 -5.33 3.91 -5.02
CA HIS A 104 -6.76 4.21 -5.03
C HIS A 104 -7.08 5.65 -4.62
N LEU A 105 -6.12 6.38 -4.04
CA LEU A 105 -6.32 7.74 -3.58
C LEU A 105 -6.19 8.75 -4.73
N ARG A 106 -7.01 9.81 -4.68
CA ARG A 106 -6.91 10.95 -5.62
C ARG A 106 -5.63 11.76 -5.36
N ALA A 107 -5.29 11.91 -4.07
CA ALA A 107 -4.15 12.68 -3.60
C ALA A 107 -3.36 11.93 -2.52
N PRO A 108 -2.64 10.83 -2.87
CA PRO A 108 -1.87 10.06 -1.89
C PRO A 108 -0.80 10.89 -1.16
N TRP A 109 -0.26 11.91 -1.82
CA TRP A 109 0.69 12.86 -1.22
C TRP A 109 0.08 13.66 -0.07
N ASP A 110 -1.18 14.11 -0.17
CA ASP A 110 -1.84 14.87 0.88
C ASP A 110 -2.07 14.00 2.14
N VAL A 111 -2.44 12.75 1.94
CA VAL A 111 -2.60 11.78 3.03
C VAL A 111 -1.26 11.49 3.71
N LEU A 112 -0.17 11.31 2.94
CA LEU A 112 1.17 11.12 3.51
C LEU A 112 1.67 12.37 4.24
N GLU A 113 1.35 13.56 3.75
CA GLU A 113 1.70 14.84 4.40
C GLU A 113 0.98 14.98 5.75
N GLU A 114 -0.33 14.78 5.78
CA GLU A 114 -1.13 14.88 7.01
C GLU A 114 -0.76 13.80 8.03
N LEU A 115 -0.43 12.60 7.57
CA LEU A 115 -0.04 11.46 8.41
C LEU A 115 1.14 11.81 9.34
N LYS A 116 2.05 12.68 8.92
CA LYS A 116 3.24 13.05 9.73
C LYS A 116 2.89 13.61 11.11
N ALA A 117 1.73 14.27 11.25
CA ALA A 117 1.26 14.78 12.54
C ALA A 117 0.95 13.66 13.56
N TYR A 118 0.69 12.45 13.10
CA TYR A 118 0.31 11.28 13.91
C TYR A 118 1.44 10.25 14.04
N LEU A 119 2.62 10.52 13.50
CA LEU A 119 3.77 9.62 13.56
C LEU A 119 4.74 10.01 14.68
N ALA A 120 5.32 9.03 15.36
CA ALA A 120 6.43 9.22 16.28
C ALA A 120 7.71 9.64 15.52
N PRO A 121 8.69 10.29 16.17
CA PRO A 121 9.99 10.52 15.57
C PRO A 121 10.63 9.21 15.13
N GLY A 122 11.09 9.14 13.87
CA GLY A 122 11.65 7.92 13.30
C GLY A 122 10.64 6.81 12.98
N ALA A 123 9.34 7.11 13.02
CA ALA A 123 8.31 6.18 12.62
C ALA A 123 8.49 5.69 11.17
N VAL A 124 7.97 4.51 10.91
CA VAL A 124 8.10 3.83 9.62
C VAL A 124 6.77 3.80 8.89
N VAL A 125 6.80 4.04 7.59
CA VAL A 125 5.66 3.76 6.70
C VAL A 125 5.99 2.53 5.87
N VAL A 126 5.09 1.55 5.91
CA VAL A 126 5.15 0.32 5.11
C VAL A 126 4.04 0.38 4.07
N ALA A 127 4.38 0.16 2.80
CA ALA A 127 3.38 0.14 1.74
C ALA A 127 3.61 -0.99 0.74
N SER A 128 2.53 -1.49 0.12
CA SER A 128 2.61 -2.21 -1.14
C SER A 128 1.89 -1.44 -2.22
N ILE A 129 2.51 -1.35 -3.42
CA ILE A 129 1.99 -0.56 -4.53
C ILE A 129 2.19 -1.34 -5.84
N PRO A 130 1.15 -1.46 -6.70
CA PRO A 130 1.25 -2.11 -8.00
C PRO A 130 2.27 -1.44 -8.93
N ASN A 131 2.93 -2.26 -9.73
CA ASN A 131 3.95 -1.81 -10.69
C ASN A 131 3.36 -1.62 -12.08
N LEU A 132 3.16 -0.38 -12.50
CA LEU A 132 2.71 -0.08 -13.87
C LEU A 132 3.63 -0.67 -14.94
N ARG A 133 4.94 -0.77 -14.65
CA ARG A 133 5.92 -1.36 -15.59
C ARG A 133 5.92 -2.89 -15.62
N HIS A 134 4.98 -3.57 -14.93
CA HIS A 134 4.87 -5.03 -15.05
C HIS A 134 4.80 -5.47 -16.51
N TYR A 135 5.55 -6.52 -16.87
CA TYR A 135 5.78 -6.89 -18.28
C TYR A 135 4.49 -7.17 -19.06
N GLU A 136 3.43 -7.72 -18.44
CA GLU A 136 2.16 -7.95 -19.13
C GLU A 136 1.45 -6.63 -19.47
N VAL A 137 1.50 -5.63 -18.60
CA VAL A 137 0.96 -4.28 -18.86
C VAL A 137 1.72 -3.65 -20.02
N MET A 138 3.06 -3.65 -19.95
CA MET A 138 3.91 -3.08 -21.01
C MET A 138 3.75 -3.81 -22.33
N LYS A 139 3.62 -5.13 -22.32
CA LYS A 139 3.36 -5.93 -23.51
C LYS A 139 2.00 -5.59 -24.13
N SER A 140 0.96 -5.44 -23.32
CA SER A 140 -0.37 -5.03 -23.81
C SER A 140 -0.32 -3.64 -24.43
N LEU A 141 0.29 -2.68 -23.75
CA LEU A 141 0.40 -1.31 -24.20
C LEU A 141 1.23 -1.18 -25.49
N LEU A 142 2.44 -1.76 -25.53
CA LEU A 142 3.39 -1.59 -26.63
C LEU A 142 3.07 -2.45 -27.87
N LEU A 143 2.66 -3.71 -27.66
CA LEU A 143 2.45 -4.65 -28.77
C LEU A 143 0.99 -4.74 -29.21
N ARG A 144 0.04 -4.66 -28.26
CA ARG A 144 -1.39 -4.74 -28.57
C ARG A 144 -2.06 -3.38 -28.71
N ARG A 145 -1.35 -2.29 -28.32
CA ARG A 145 -1.87 -0.90 -28.29
C ARG A 145 -3.11 -0.77 -27.42
N ARG A 146 -3.16 -1.48 -26.28
CA ARG A 146 -4.31 -1.56 -25.39
C ARG A 146 -3.93 -1.16 -23.98
N PHE A 147 -4.71 -0.24 -23.40
CA PHE A 147 -4.72 0.12 -22.00
C PHE A 147 -6.07 -0.30 -21.45
N GLU A 148 -6.16 -1.56 -21.01
CA GLU A 148 -7.43 -2.17 -20.61
C GLU A 148 -7.52 -2.26 -19.10
N TYR A 149 -8.56 -1.63 -18.54
CA TYR A 149 -8.90 -1.80 -17.14
C TYR A 149 -9.47 -3.20 -16.87
N GLN A 150 -9.12 -3.74 -15.72
CA GLN A 150 -9.49 -5.08 -15.26
C GLN A 150 -10.25 -4.98 -13.92
N ASP A 151 -10.78 -6.11 -13.46
CA ASP A 151 -11.48 -6.17 -12.18
C ASP A 151 -10.52 -6.31 -10.99
N GLU A 152 -9.26 -6.70 -11.24
CA GLU A 152 -8.20 -6.87 -10.25
C GLU A 152 -6.80 -6.69 -10.86
N GLY A 153 -5.76 -6.57 -10.02
CA GLY A 153 -4.37 -6.49 -10.43
C GLY A 153 -3.90 -5.07 -10.75
N VAL A 154 -2.78 -4.95 -11.49
CA VAL A 154 -2.14 -3.65 -11.76
C VAL A 154 -3.07 -2.67 -12.45
N MET A 155 -3.92 -3.18 -13.35
CA MET A 155 -4.86 -2.38 -14.14
C MET A 155 -6.28 -2.39 -13.56
N ASP A 156 -6.42 -2.59 -12.23
CA ASP A 156 -7.71 -2.53 -11.56
C ASP A 156 -8.42 -1.19 -11.88
N ARG A 157 -9.70 -1.28 -12.25
CA ARG A 157 -10.51 -0.10 -12.62
C ARG A 157 -10.72 0.89 -11.48
N THR A 158 -10.45 0.48 -10.23
CA THR A 158 -10.51 1.36 -9.06
C THR A 158 -9.19 2.09 -8.79
N HIS A 159 -8.10 1.77 -9.53
CA HIS A 159 -6.84 2.49 -9.42
C HIS A 159 -6.95 3.87 -10.09
N LEU A 160 -6.71 4.91 -9.33
CA LEU A 160 -6.68 6.30 -9.78
C LEU A 160 -5.26 6.76 -10.10
N ARG A 161 -4.26 6.14 -9.50
CA ARG A 161 -2.83 6.44 -9.66
C ARG A 161 -2.08 5.19 -10.07
N PHE A 162 -1.11 5.38 -10.95
CA PHE A 162 -0.25 4.31 -11.46
C PHE A 162 1.20 4.69 -11.19
N PHE A 163 1.95 3.76 -10.61
CA PHE A 163 3.32 4.02 -10.17
C PHE A 163 4.31 3.08 -10.83
N THR A 164 5.46 3.62 -11.21
CA THR A 164 6.69 2.86 -11.43
C THR A 164 7.47 2.81 -10.11
N ARG A 165 8.52 1.97 -10.06
CA ARG A 165 9.41 1.92 -8.90
C ARG A 165 9.95 3.30 -8.50
N ASP A 166 10.38 4.07 -9.48
CA ASP A 166 10.99 5.39 -9.25
C ASP A 166 9.94 6.44 -8.82
N ASP A 167 8.71 6.33 -9.31
CA ASP A 167 7.61 7.19 -8.86
C ASP A 167 7.22 6.91 -7.41
N ILE A 168 7.29 5.64 -6.98
CA ILE A 168 7.08 5.26 -5.58
C ILE A 168 8.14 5.93 -4.69
N VAL A 169 9.42 5.85 -5.06
CA VAL A 169 10.49 6.51 -4.32
C VAL A 169 10.24 8.01 -4.23
N ARG A 170 9.93 8.66 -5.36
CA ARG A 170 9.64 10.10 -5.40
C ARG A 170 8.44 10.49 -4.54
N LEU A 171 7.37 9.66 -4.53
CA LEU A 171 6.20 9.92 -3.71
C LEU A 171 6.58 10.03 -2.23
N PHE A 172 7.36 9.08 -1.72
CA PHE A 172 7.77 9.09 -0.32
C PHE A 172 8.77 10.22 -0.01
N GLU A 173 9.79 10.39 -0.84
CA GLU A 173 10.84 11.40 -0.62
C GLU A 173 10.29 12.84 -0.69
N ALA A 174 9.40 13.13 -1.65
CA ALA A 174 8.77 14.44 -1.77
C ALA A 174 7.88 14.79 -0.56
N ASN A 175 7.41 13.79 0.19
CA ASN A 175 6.60 13.97 1.39
C ASN A 175 7.42 13.83 2.70
N GLY A 176 8.76 13.90 2.62
CA GLY A 176 9.62 13.92 3.80
C GLY A 176 9.89 12.54 4.43
N PHE A 177 9.72 11.46 3.66
CA PHE A 177 10.08 10.10 4.08
C PHE A 177 11.31 9.62 3.31
N ALA A 178 12.28 9.08 4.02
CA ALA A 178 13.46 8.45 3.42
C ALA A 178 13.19 6.97 3.13
N VAL A 179 13.22 6.57 1.88
CA VAL A 179 13.01 5.15 1.49
C VAL A 179 14.22 4.33 1.92
N GLN A 180 14.01 3.39 2.84
CA GLN A 180 15.04 2.50 3.39
C GLN A 180 15.12 1.18 2.60
N ARG A 181 13.97 0.71 2.13
CA ARG A 181 13.86 -0.58 1.43
C ARG A 181 12.75 -0.49 0.39
N ILE A 182 13.01 -1.00 -0.81
CA ILE A 182 12.00 -1.20 -1.86
C ILE A 182 12.29 -2.51 -2.59
N ASP A 183 11.47 -3.51 -2.37
CA ASP A 183 11.63 -4.85 -2.94
C ASP A 183 10.47 -5.21 -3.85
N GLY A 184 10.79 -5.90 -4.94
CA GLY A 184 9.78 -6.42 -5.84
C GLY A 184 9.11 -7.68 -5.30
N LEU A 185 7.78 -7.69 -5.35
CA LEU A 185 6.92 -8.78 -4.90
C LEU A 185 6.34 -9.56 -6.09
N LYS A 186 6.02 -10.86 -5.87
CA LYS A 186 5.38 -11.74 -6.86
C LYS A 186 6.10 -11.72 -8.22
N GLY A 187 7.43 -11.85 -8.17
CA GLY A 187 8.28 -11.78 -9.36
C GLY A 187 8.14 -13.01 -10.26
N HIS A 188 7.74 -12.79 -11.51
CA HIS A 188 7.81 -13.78 -12.58
C HIS A 188 8.36 -13.14 -13.85
N PHE A 189 9.19 -13.89 -14.58
CA PHE A 189 9.78 -13.39 -15.82
C PHE A 189 9.80 -14.50 -16.87
N PRO A 190 9.03 -14.42 -17.95
CA PRO A 190 9.10 -15.38 -19.04
C PRO A 190 10.53 -15.46 -19.61
N TRP A 191 11.01 -16.65 -19.94
CA TRP A 191 12.40 -16.85 -20.35
C TRP A 191 12.86 -15.97 -21.50
N LYS A 192 11.96 -15.67 -22.46
CA LYS A 192 12.25 -14.74 -23.58
C LYS A 192 12.51 -13.31 -23.09
N PHE A 193 11.76 -12.86 -22.08
CA PHE A 193 11.96 -11.58 -21.44
C PHE A 193 13.24 -11.55 -20.61
N ALA A 194 13.56 -12.66 -19.93
CA ALA A 194 14.83 -12.77 -19.20
C ALA A 194 16.03 -12.62 -20.12
N LEU A 195 15.99 -13.25 -21.31
CA LEU A 195 17.03 -13.10 -22.34
C LEU A 195 17.14 -11.66 -22.83
N LEU A 196 16.01 -11.04 -23.17
CA LEU A 196 15.97 -9.62 -23.60
C LEU A 196 16.52 -8.70 -22.49
N ASN A 197 16.12 -8.90 -21.26
CA ASN A 197 16.63 -8.12 -20.12
C ASN A 197 18.15 -8.26 -19.98
N LYS A 198 18.69 -9.46 -20.14
CA LYS A 198 20.14 -9.69 -20.13
C LYS A 198 20.86 -8.94 -21.25
N LEU A 199 20.31 -8.94 -22.47
CA LEU A 199 20.84 -8.20 -23.61
C LEU A 199 20.82 -6.68 -23.39
N LEU A 200 19.82 -6.19 -22.64
CA LEU A 200 19.67 -4.78 -22.27
C LEU A 200 20.38 -4.40 -20.95
N GLY A 201 21.34 -5.22 -20.50
CA GLY A 201 22.11 -4.92 -19.29
C GLY A 201 21.28 -4.87 -17.99
N GLY A 202 20.11 -5.52 -17.95
CA GLY A 202 19.25 -5.54 -16.77
C GLY A 202 18.22 -4.40 -16.68
N ALA A 203 18.11 -3.55 -17.70
CA ALA A 203 17.25 -2.37 -17.70
C ALA A 203 15.74 -2.65 -17.55
N LEU A 204 15.32 -3.92 -17.69
CA LEU A 204 13.92 -4.35 -17.56
C LEU A 204 13.68 -5.18 -16.28
N THR A 205 14.65 -5.22 -15.36
CA THR A 205 14.58 -6.11 -14.18
C THR A 205 13.35 -5.85 -13.31
N ASP A 206 12.95 -4.60 -13.15
CA ASP A 206 11.78 -4.17 -12.39
C ASP A 206 10.45 -4.66 -12.99
N MET A 207 10.41 -4.90 -14.31
CA MET A 207 9.20 -5.34 -15.02
C MET A 207 8.75 -6.75 -14.65
N ARG A 208 9.59 -7.54 -13.98
CA ARG A 208 9.22 -8.89 -13.49
C ARG A 208 8.29 -8.88 -12.28
N TYR A 209 8.26 -7.79 -11.53
CA TYR A 209 7.52 -7.69 -10.28
C TYR A 209 6.13 -7.11 -10.51
N LEU A 210 5.14 -7.77 -9.91
CA LEU A 210 3.74 -7.32 -9.98
C LEU A 210 3.51 -6.08 -9.11
N GLN A 211 4.21 -6.02 -7.98
CA GLN A 211 4.10 -4.96 -6.97
C GLN A 211 5.48 -4.68 -6.36
N PHE A 212 5.59 -3.56 -5.67
CA PHE A 212 6.71 -3.25 -4.80
C PHE A 212 6.24 -3.11 -3.35
N GLY A 213 6.96 -3.78 -2.43
CA GLY A 213 6.89 -3.51 -1.01
C GLY A 213 7.91 -2.44 -0.63
N VAL A 214 7.50 -1.49 0.18
CA VAL A 214 8.30 -0.31 0.56
C VAL A 214 8.37 -0.18 2.07
N VAL A 215 9.54 0.21 2.58
CA VAL A 215 9.74 0.70 3.93
C VAL A 215 10.38 2.09 3.83
N ALA A 216 9.70 3.09 4.36
CA ALA A 216 10.20 4.45 4.39
C ALA A 216 10.13 5.00 5.82
N THR A 217 11.15 5.76 6.25
CA THR A 217 11.23 6.33 7.59
C THR A 217 10.97 7.82 7.53
N LEU A 218 10.20 8.35 8.47
CA LEU A 218 9.98 9.78 8.60
C LEU A 218 11.34 10.48 8.86
N ALA A 219 11.73 11.36 7.93
CA ALA A 219 12.99 12.06 8.00
C ALA A 219 13.04 13.01 9.23
N PRO A 220 14.19 13.16 9.91
CA PRO A 220 14.33 14.13 10.98
C PRO A 220 13.97 15.55 10.52
N GLY A 221 13.08 16.23 11.25
CA GLY A 221 12.65 17.60 10.93
C GLY A 221 11.53 17.70 9.86
N ALA A 222 11.03 16.59 9.32
CA ALA A 222 9.94 16.60 8.34
C ALA A 222 8.53 16.76 8.95
N ARG A 223 8.42 16.93 10.26
CA ARG A 223 7.17 17.35 10.91
C ARG A 223 6.94 18.82 10.63
N GLY A 224 5.85 19.17 9.97
CA GLY A 224 5.37 20.53 9.82
C GLY A 224 4.82 21.09 11.12
#